data_8270efc9b793b91bdb8d7dd9760dd5e1
#
_entry.id   8270efc9b793b91bdb8d7dd9760dd5e1
#
_cell.length_a   1.000
_cell.length_b   1.000
_cell.length_c   1.000
_cell.angle_alpha   90.00
_cell.angle_beta   90.00
_cell.angle_gamma   90.00
#
_symmetry.space_group_name_H-M   'P 1'
#
loop_
_entity.id
_entity.type
_entity.pdbx_description
1 polymer ?
#
loop_
_entity_poly.entity_id
_entity_poly.type
_entity_poly.pdbx_seq_one_letter_code
_entity_poly.pdbx_strand_id
1 'polypeptide(L)'
;MIGASILLAKSGLGLTDIGTYEALLYLGSTAAFFWANGLLQGIPPVYARLAEPEQKAFIFNKFLVFSGIALLICATLWLGRQWAVPALTGLPEAPHLGWFCAYLFFNLATLPVEYVYLLRERPWSLAGWGMASFGLYMLVLFLPVYFGYGLEGGLMGLAGLGALRFVWAGALVLRFGTPEFRPDLIGYYLRFSAPLVLNLLVGNLVLLFDNWLVGWYFQDEAVFAVFRYGSREFPLATALATALGTAMIVRIATQPETGMAELKTKTRRLFHLLFPLTILLLFLSKPLFPLVFNPAFAASAPLFNIYLLLTASRVLLPNAIILAKGQPRAILLVGLLELAVKVILGFLFIHWWGLPGVAWSAVAAFFVEKAALIWYLEKRLDVRTGDWLDWRWYAGYVAALFLAWVMNEWYLL
;
A
#
# COMPACT_ATOMS: atom_id res chain seq x y z
N MET A 1 2.06 2.76 -9.80
CA MET A 1 2.02 1.30 -10.01
C MET A 1 0.98 0.83 -11.02
N ILE A 2 -0.30 1.30 -10.99
CA ILE A 2 -1.33 0.88 -11.97
C ILE A 2 -0.87 1.06 -13.42
N GLY A 3 -0.27 2.20 -13.77
CA GLY A 3 0.26 2.44 -15.13
C GLY A 3 1.30 1.42 -15.58
N ALA A 4 2.23 1.03 -14.71
CA ALA A 4 3.22 0.01 -15.02
C ALA A 4 2.57 -1.36 -15.28
N SER A 5 1.58 -1.74 -14.47
CA SER A 5 0.83 -2.99 -14.66
C SER A 5 0.02 -3.00 -15.97
N ILE A 6 -0.56 -1.85 -16.37
CA ILE A 6 -1.24 -1.71 -17.68
C ILE A 6 -0.24 -1.90 -18.83
N LEU A 7 0.91 -1.22 -18.76
CA LEU A 7 1.95 -1.33 -19.78
C LEU A 7 2.47 -2.77 -19.90
N LEU A 8 2.74 -3.45 -18.78
CA LEU A 8 3.15 -4.86 -18.79
C LEU A 8 2.07 -5.78 -19.35
N ALA A 9 0.81 -5.59 -18.98
CA ALA A 9 -0.29 -6.38 -19.53
C ALA A 9 -0.44 -6.20 -21.05
N LYS A 10 0.00 -5.06 -21.61
CA LYS A 10 -0.01 -4.75 -23.05
C LYS A 10 1.31 -5.09 -23.76
N SER A 11 2.34 -5.52 -23.04
CA SER A 11 3.68 -5.77 -23.60
C SER A 11 3.83 -7.12 -24.31
N GLY A 12 2.82 -7.98 -24.28
CA GLY A 12 2.88 -9.34 -24.85
C GLY A 12 3.42 -10.40 -23.89
N LEU A 13 3.74 -10.07 -22.63
CA LEU A 13 4.10 -11.05 -21.60
C LEU A 13 2.93 -11.97 -21.27
N GLY A 14 3.23 -13.23 -20.98
CA GLY A 14 2.28 -14.21 -20.45
C GLY A 14 1.85 -13.89 -19.00
N LEU A 15 0.73 -14.49 -18.57
CA LEU A 15 0.24 -14.34 -17.18
C LEU A 15 1.29 -14.79 -16.14
N THR A 16 2.03 -15.85 -16.43
CA THR A 16 3.08 -16.37 -15.53
C THR A 16 4.19 -15.34 -15.32
N ASP A 17 4.70 -14.71 -16.40
CA ASP A 17 5.74 -13.69 -16.29
C ASP A 17 5.24 -12.46 -15.52
N ILE A 18 3.99 -12.04 -15.78
CA ILE A 18 3.36 -10.94 -15.05
C ILE A 18 3.18 -11.31 -13.58
N GLY A 19 2.78 -12.56 -13.31
CA GLY A 19 2.67 -13.11 -11.96
C GLY A 19 4.01 -13.13 -11.23
N THR A 20 5.05 -13.59 -11.88
CA THR A 20 6.44 -13.54 -11.36
C THR A 20 6.85 -12.11 -11.00
N TYR A 21 6.58 -11.14 -11.87
CA TYR A 21 6.87 -9.73 -11.59
C TYR A 21 6.08 -9.21 -10.38
N GLU A 22 4.79 -9.47 -10.32
CA GLU A 22 3.93 -9.06 -9.19
C GLU A 22 4.33 -9.76 -7.88
N ALA A 23 4.77 -11.02 -7.94
CA ALA A 23 5.30 -11.77 -6.80
C ALA A 23 6.62 -11.17 -6.28
N LEU A 24 7.52 -10.79 -7.19
CA LEU A 24 8.75 -10.08 -6.84
C LEU A 24 8.46 -8.72 -6.19
N LEU A 25 7.54 -7.93 -6.74
CA LEU A 25 7.11 -6.67 -6.13
C LEU A 25 6.48 -6.89 -4.75
N TYR A 26 5.68 -7.94 -4.62
CA TYR A 26 5.08 -8.32 -3.35
C TYR A 26 6.15 -8.72 -2.32
N LEU A 27 7.12 -9.54 -2.71
CA LEU A 27 8.28 -9.92 -1.89
C LEU A 27 9.03 -8.68 -1.40
N GLY A 28 9.34 -7.75 -2.30
CA GLY A 28 10.01 -6.49 -1.95
C GLY A 28 9.17 -5.63 -1.00
N SER A 29 7.86 -5.57 -1.20
CA SER A 29 6.93 -4.84 -0.33
C SER A 29 6.90 -5.46 1.07
N THR A 30 6.78 -6.78 1.15
CA THR A 30 6.74 -7.53 2.43
C THR A 30 8.04 -7.36 3.21
N ALA A 31 9.18 -7.42 2.51
CA ALA A 31 10.49 -7.28 3.14
C ALA A 31 10.83 -5.84 3.59
N ALA A 32 10.21 -4.81 2.98
CA ALA A 32 10.68 -3.44 3.13
C ALA A 32 9.66 -2.45 3.70
N PHE A 33 8.37 -2.64 3.45
CA PHE A 33 7.38 -1.56 3.61
C PHE A 33 7.29 -1.03 5.05
N PHE A 34 7.21 -1.88 6.05
CA PHE A 34 6.99 -1.45 7.45
C PHE A 34 8.17 -0.67 8.01
N TRP A 35 9.40 -1.17 7.85
CA TRP A 35 10.59 -0.51 8.38
C TRP A 35 10.96 0.72 7.56
N ALA A 36 10.89 0.65 6.23
CA ALA A 36 11.28 1.75 5.36
C ALA A 36 10.42 2.98 5.62
N ASN A 37 9.09 2.83 5.61
CA ASN A 37 8.18 3.95 5.91
C ASN A 37 8.29 4.44 7.35
N GLY A 38 8.52 3.57 8.33
CA GLY A 38 8.74 3.95 9.72
C GLY A 38 10.01 4.79 9.90
N LEU A 39 11.09 4.39 9.26
CA LEU A 39 12.32 5.17 9.25
C LEU A 39 12.15 6.51 8.50
N LEU A 40 11.49 6.50 7.32
CA LEU A 40 11.24 7.74 6.58
C LEU A 40 10.43 8.75 7.38
N GLN A 41 9.39 8.33 8.10
CA GLN A 41 8.62 9.21 8.98
C GLN A 41 9.45 9.80 10.13
N GLY A 42 10.48 9.10 10.59
CA GLY A 42 11.41 9.58 11.62
C GLY A 42 12.39 10.65 11.14
N ILE A 43 12.62 10.80 9.81
CA ILE A 43 13.62 11.73 9.29
C ILE A 43 13.33 13.20 9.64
N PRO A 44 12.15 13.78 9.34
CA PRO A 44 11.91 15.20 9.59
C PRO A 44 12.00 15.59 11.07
N PRO A 45 11.35 14.88 12.02
CA PRO A 45 11.40 15.27 13.42
C PRO A 45 12.78 15.08 14.07
N VAL A 46 13.57 14.10 13.61
CA VAL A 46 14.96 13.94 14.08
C VAL A 46 15.82 15.08 13.54
N TYR A 47 15.76 15.34 12.23
CA TYR A 47 16.53 16.41 11.58
C TYR A 47 16.29 17.78 12.21
N ALA A 48 15.03 18.12 12.53
CA ALA A 48 14.67 19.40 13.13
C ALA A 48 15.24 19.63 14.55
N ARG A 49 15.65 18.56 15.24
CA ARG A 49 16.22 18.63 16.60
C ARG A 49 17.75 18.72 16.62
N LEU A 50 18.40 18.52 15.47
CA LEU A 50 19.84 18.51 15.35
C LEU A 50 20.38 19.90 15.04
N ALA A 51 21.58 20.22 15.55
CA ALA A 51 22.34 21.42 15.17
C ALA A 51 22.84 21.29 13.70
N GLU A 52 23.14 22.41 13.05
CA GLU A 52 23.51 22.42 11.62
C GLU A 52 24.65 21.46 11.24
N PRO A 53 25.75 21.33 11.99
CA PRO A 53 26.80 20.36 11.70
C PRO A 53 26.30 18.93 11.77
N GLU A 54 25.46 18.61 12.77
CA GLU A 54 24.86 17.29 12.95
C GLU A 54 23.83 16.96 11.86
N GLN A 55 23.10 17.97 11.39
CA GLN A 55 22.16 17.81 10.26
C GLN A 55 22.88 17.35 8.99
N LYS A 56 24.08 17.90 8.71
CA LYS A 56 24.90 17.48 7.57
C LYS A 56 25.40 16.04 7.73
N ALA A 57 25.91 15.70 8.91
CA ALA A 57 26.33 14.33 9.24
C ALA A 57 25.13 13.37 9.19
N PHE A 58 23.94 13.77 9.64
CA PHE A 58 22.73 12.96 9.61
C PHE A 58 22.30 12.59 8.18
N ILE A 59 22.45 13.50 7.20
CA ILE A 59 22.17 13.20 5.78
C ILE A 59 23.02 12.02 5.28
N PHE A 60 24.28 11.95 5.65
CA PHE A 60 25.17 10.84 5.31
C PHE A 60 24.79 9.55 6.07
N ASN A 61 24.63 9.65 7.40
CA ASN A 61 24.37 8.49 8.25
C ASN A 61 23.01 7.81 7.94
N LYS A 62 21.94 8.58 7.65
CA LYS A 62 20.68 7.98 7.22
C LYS A 62 20.81 7.22 5.90
N PHE A 63 21.61 7.72 4.94
CA PHE A 63 21.87 6.99 3.68
C PHE A 63 22.61 5.68 3.96
N LEU A 64 23.58 5.67 4.87
CA LEU A 64 24.24 4.43 5.30
C LEU A 64 23.29 3.44 5.96
N VAL A 65 22.38 3.91 6.82
CA VAL A 65 21.35 3.07 7.47
C VAL A 65 20.48 2.39 6.43
N PHE A 66 19.92 3.15 5.48
CA PHE A 66 19.07 2.58 4.44
C PHE A 66 19.83 1.61 3.53
N SER A 67 21.06 1.96 3.13
CA SER A 67 21.92 1.08 2.33
C SER A 67 22.30 -0.19 3.08
N GLY A 68 22.63 -0.10 4.36
CA GLY A 68 22.99 -1.25 5.19
C GLY A 68 21.82 -2.20 5.40
N ILE A 69 20.63 -1.68 5.73
CA ILE A 69 19.42 -2.50 5.88
C ILE A 69 19.01 -3.11 4.53
N ALA A 70 19.07 -2.35 3.44
CA ALA A 70 18.77 -2.85 2.10
C ALA A 70 19.72 -4.00 1.70
N LEU A 71 21.02 -3.86 1.99
CA LEU A 71 22.00 -4.91 1.74
C LEU A 71 21.70 -6.17 2.58
N LEU A 72 21.40 -6.01 3.86
CA LEU A 72 21.06 -7.12 4.75
C LEU A 72 19.83 -7.88 4.24
N ILE A 73 18.77 -7.15 3.85
CA ILE A 73 17.54 -7.75 3.30
C ILE A 73 17.84 -8.50 2.00
N CYS A 74 18.53 -7.87 1.06
CA CYS A 74 18.86 -8.52 -0.21
C CYS A 74 19.76 -9.73 -0.01
N ALA A 75 20.73 -9.67 0.88
CA ALA A 75 21.56 -10.81 1.25
C ALA A 75 20.72 -11.94 1.86
N THR A 76 19.81 -11.62 2.78
CA THR A 76 18.91 -12.61 3.40
C THR A 76 17.99 -13.25 2.35
N LEU A 77 17.41 -12.47 1.46
CA LEU A 77 16.55 -12.98 0.37
C LEU A 77 17.33 -13.85 -0.60
N TRP A 78 18.57 -13.47 -0.95
CA TRP A 78 19.40 -14.22 -1.90
C TRP A 78 19.96 -15.50 -1.32
N LEU A 79 20.59 -15.43 -0.15
CA LEU A 79 21.19 -16.58 0.52
C LEU A 79 20.14 -17.54 1.08
N GLY A 80 19.06 -16.98 1.62
CA GLY A 80 17.94 -17.73 2.21
C GLY A 80 16.77 -17.97 1.25
N ARG A 81 16.95 -17.84 -0.06
CA ARG A 81 15.85 -17.86 -1.03
C ARG A 81 14.91 -19.08 -0.92
N GLN A 82 15.47 -20.25 -0.57
CA GLN A 82 14.71 -21.49 -0.45
C GLN A 82 13.67 -21.48 0.69
N TRP A 83 13.90 -20.68 1.72
CA TRP A 83 12.97 -20.54 2.85
C TRP A 83 12.33 -19.16 2.93
N ALA A 84 13.05 -18.09 2.59
CA ALA A 84 12.56 -16.72 2.69
C ALA A 84 11.47 -16.42 1.62
N VAL A 85 11.64 -16.92 0.40
CA VAL A 85 10.64 -16.73 -0.66
C VAL A 85 9.32 -17.40 -0.29
N PRO A 86 9.26 -18.71 0.02
CA PRO A 86 8.02 -19.36 0.43
C PRO A 86 7.40 -18.75 1.69
N ALA A 87 8.22 -18.42 2.68
CA ALA A 87 7.73 -17.82 3.92
C ALA A 87 7.06 -16.46 3.72
N LEU A 88 7.60 -15.62 2.83
CA LEU A 88 7.11 -14.26 2.62
C LEU A 88 6.05 -14.14 1.52
N THR A 89 6.08 -15.00 0.49
CA THR A 89 5.16 -14.90 -0.65
C THR A 89 4.13 -16.02 -0.70
N GLY A 90 4.40 -17.14 -0.04
CA GLY A 90 3.64 -18.38 -0.21
C GLY A 90 3.99 -19.15 -1.49
N LEU A 91 4.73 -18.55 -2.43
CA LEU A 91 5.15 -19.21 -3.67
C LEU A 91 6.43 -20.00 -3.44
N PRO A 92 6.63 -21.15 -4.16
CA PRO A 92 7.78 -22.01 -3.95
C PRO A 92 9.09 -21.38 -4.40
N GLU A 93 9.05 -20.57 -5.45
CA GLU A 93 10.22 -19.95 -6.07
C GLU A 93 9.93 -18.50 -6.49
N ALA A 94 11.00 -17.75 -6.76
CA ALA A 94 10.93 -16.41 -7.34
C ALA A 94 11.96 -16.32 -8.48
N PRO A 95 11.56 -16.62 -9.72
CA PRO A 95 12.42 -16.46 -10.89
C PRO A 95 13.01 -15.05 -10.97
N HIS A 96 14.21 -14.92 -11.51
CA HIS A 96 14.93 -13.63 -11.66
C HIS A 96 15.21 -12.88 -10.36
N LEU A 97 15.18 -13.56 -9.20
CA LEU A 97 15.40 -12.94 -7.88
C LEU A 97 16.70 -12.14 -7.80
N GLY A 98 17.77 -12.56 -8.50
CA GLY A 98 19.06 -11.84 -8.51
C GLY A 98 18.95 -10.42 -9.05
N TRP A 99 18.34 -10.25 -10.22
CA TRP A 99 18.10 -8.92 -10.80
C TRP A 99 17.16 -8.09 -9.95
N PHE A 100 16.14 -8.75 -9.37
CA PHE A 100 15.23 -8.08 -8.45
C PHE A 100 15.91 -7.62 -7.16
N CYS A 101 16.78 -8.42 -6.56
CA CYS A 101 17.57 -8.02 -5.37
C CYS A 101 18.49 -6.84 -5.69
N ALA A 102 19.14 -6.82 -6.86
CA ALA A 102 19.93 -5.67 -7.29
C ALA A 102 19.06 -4.40 -7.40
N TYR A 103 17.91 -4.49 -8.07
CA TYR A 103 16.94 -3.39 -8.11
C TYR A 103 16.47 -2.97 -6.72
N LEU A 104 16.08 -3.94 -5.88
CA LEU A 104 15.55 -3.69 -4.53
C LEU A 104 16.58 -2.98 -3.65
N PHE A 105 17.84 -3.42 -3.69
CA PHE A 105 18.93 -2.77 -2.96
C PHE A 105 19.03 -1.29 -3.32
N PHE A 106 19.19 -0.98 -4.60
CA PHE A 106 19.32 0.39 -5.05
C PHE A 106 18.07 1.23 -4.76
N ASN A 107 16.88 0.66 -4.97
CA ASN A 107 15.63 1.35 -4.72
C ASN A 107 15.46 1.72 -3.25
N LEU A 108 15.72 0.79 -2.33
CA LEU A 108 15.60 1.02 -0.89
C LEU A 108 16.66 2.01 -0.37
N ALA A 109 17.90 1.90 -0.83
CA ALA A 109 18.97 2.81 -0.45
C ALA A 109 18.71 4.26 -0.89
N THR A 110 17.95 4.46 -1.98
CA THR A 110 17.64 5.80 -2.52
C THR A 110 16.36 6.43 -1.98
N LEU A 111 15.54 5.72 -1.21
CA LEU A 111 14.31 6.26 -0.60
C LEU A 111 14.51 7.58 0.16
N PRO A 112 15.60 7.78 0.93
CA PRO A 112 15.83 9.04 1.65
C PRO A 112 16.11 10.27 0.77
N VAL A 113 16.31 10.11 -0.54
CA VAL A 113 16.61 11.23 -1.46
C VAL A 113 15.51 12.29 -1.46
N GLU A 114 14.24 11.85 -1.48
CA GLU A 114 13.09 12.75 -1.44
C GLU A 114 13.12 13.65 -0.22
N TYR A 115 13.53 13.10 0.92
CA TYR A 115 13.67 13.85 2.17
C TYR A 115 14.88 14.80 2.17
N VAL A 116 15.93 14.55 1.37
CA VAL A 116 17.00 15.53 1.19
C VAL A 116 16.48 16.78 0.50
N TYR A 117 15.69 16.61 -0.57
CA TYR A 117 15.07 17.75 -1.26
C TYR A 117 14.05 18.47 -0.37
N LEU A 118 13.21 17.72 0.35
CA LEU A 118 12.21 18.26 1.27
C LEU A 118 12.86 19.12 2.38
N LEU A 119 13.86 18.56 3.07
CA LEU A 119 14.56 19.24 4.18
C LEU A 119 15.40 20.43 3.72
N ARG A 120 15.75 20.50 2.43
CA ARG A 120 16.46 21.62 1.82
C ARG A 120 15.51 22.59 1.09
N GLU A 121 14.22 22.48 1.33
CA GLU A 121 13.18 23.36 0.76
C GLU A 121 13.28 23.52 -0.76
N ARG A 122 13.52 22.38 -1.46
CA ARG A 122 13.65 22.33 -2.93
C ARG A 122 12.45 21.62 -3.60
N PRO A 123 11.25 22.21 -3.59
CA PRO A 123 10.05 21.54 -4.06
C PRO A 123 10.10 21.17 -5.54
N TRP A 124 10.70 22.01 -6.38
CA TRP A 124 10.84 21.72 -7.80
C TRP A 124 11.82 20.57 -8.10
N SER A 125 12.90 20.44 -7.31
CA SER A 125 13.80 19.29 -7.41
C SER A 125 13.15 18.01 -6.92
N LEU A 126 12.32 18.07 -5.88
CA LEU A 126 11.52 16.95 -5.39
C LEU A 126 10.50 16.50 -6.45
N ALA A 127 9.75 17.43 -7.04
CA ALA A 127 8.80 17.13 -8.11
C ALA A 127 9.50 16.54 -9.34
N GLY A 128 10.59 17.14 -9.79
CA GLY A 128 11.41 16.64 -10.91
C GLY A 128 11.97 15.25 -10.65
N TRP A 129 12.47 14.99 -9.44
CA TRP A 129 12.94 13.66 -9.03
C TRP A 129 11.82 12.62 -9.09
N GLY A 130 10.64 12.92 -8.57
CA GLY A 130 9.49 12.02 -8.58
C GLY A 130 9.03 11.72 -9.99
N MET A 131 8.85 12.74 -10.82
CA MET A 131 8.41 12.61 -12.22
C MET A 131 9.43 11.82 -13.06
N ALA A 132 10.72 12.17 -12.97
CA ALA A 132 11.78 11.48 -13.70
C ALA A 132 11.91 10.03 -13.23
N SER A 133 11.89 9.80 -11.91
CA SER A 133 11.97 8.47 -11.32
C SER A 133 10.84 7.56 -11.78
N PHE A 134 9.60 8.06 -11.78
CA PHE A 134 8.44 7.29 -12.18
C PHE A 134 8.38 7.08 -13.71
N GLY A 135 8.66 8.12 -14.50
CA GLY A 135 8.69 8.03 -15.96
C GLY A 135 9.78 7.06 -16.46
N LEU A 136 10.99 7.18 -15.92
CA LEU A 136 12.08 6.27 -16.26
C LEU A 136 11.81 4.84 -15.80
N TYR A 137 11.22 4.65 -14.62
CA TYR A 137 10.80 3.32 -14.16
C TYR A 137 9.89 2.62 -15.18
N MET A 138 8.87 3.33 -15.68
CA MET A 138 7.98 2.78 -16.69
C MET A 138 8.72 2.45 -17.99
N LEU A 139 9.57 3.35 -18.47
CA LEU A 139 10.32 3.18 -19.72
C LEU A 139 11.28 1.99 -19.65
N VAL A 140 12.11 1.91 -18.61
CA VAL A 140 13.13 0.85 -18.50
C VAL A 140 12.55 -0.52 -18.19
N LEU A 141 11.34 -0.57 -17.62
CA LEU A 141 10.62 -1.81 -17.45
C LEU A 141 9.94 -2.25 -18.75
N PHE A 142 9.23 -1.33 -19.42
CA PHE A 142 8.39 -1.66 -20.56
C PHE A 142 9.20 -1.86 -21.87
N LEU A 143 10.17 -0.98 -22.18
CA LEU A 143 10.86 -1.02 -23.47
C LEU A 143 11.62 -2.34 -23.72
N PRO A 144 12.42 -2.89 -22.76
CA PRO A 144 13.06 -4.17 -22.99
C PRO A 144 12.06 -5.30 -23.24
N VAL A 145 10.96 -5.32 -22.50
CA VAL A 145 9.90 -6.31 -22.69
C VAL A 145 9.27 -6.16 -24.09
N TYR A 146 8.94 -4.95 -24.50
CA TYR A 146 8.36 -4.66 -25.82
C TYR A 146 9.30 -5.08 -26.98
N PHE A 147 10.60 -4.95 -26.80
CA PHE A 147 11.60 -5.39 -27.79
C PHE A 147 11.93 -6.89 -27.71
N GLY A 148 11.21 -7.67 -26.92
CA GLY A 148 11.33 -9.13 -26.87
C GLY A 148 12.40 -9.67 -25.91
N TYR A 149 13.02 -8.83 -25.04
CA TYR A 149 13.97 -9.29 -24.02
C TYR A 149 13.30 -9.91 -22.79
N GLY A 150 11.97 -10.08 -22.80
CA GLY A 150 11.20 -10.70 -21.73
C GLY A 150 11.23 -9.93 -20.42
N LEU A 151 10.72 -10.58 -19.36
CA LEU A 151 10.71 -10.00 -18.01
C LEU A 151 12.12 -9.74 -17.47
N GLU A 152 13.07 -10.63 -17.78
CA GLU A 152 14.45 -10.48 -17.34
C GLU A 152 15.07 -9.17 -17.82
N GLY A 153 14.89 -8.82 -19.11
CA GLY A 153 15.36 -7.55 -19.66
C GLY A 153 14.76 -6.33 -18.94
N GLY A 154 13.47 -6.39 -18.58
CA GLY A 154 12.83 -5.35 -17.79
C GLY A 154 13.43 -5.20 -16.38
N LEU A 155 13.71 -6.32 -15.71
CA LEU A 155 14.33 -6.31 -14.38
C LEU A 155 15.79 -5.83 -14.41
N MET A 156 16.56 -6.21 -15.47
CA MET A 156 17.90 -5.66 -15.70
C MET A 156 17.86 -4.14 -15.90
N GLY A 157 16.88 -3.66 -16.69
CA GLY A 157 16.64 -2.22 -16.86
C GLY A 157 16.34 -1.50 -15.53
N LEU A 158 15.50 -2.10 -14.67
CA LEU A 158 15.20 -1.57 -13.34
C LEU A 158 16.44 -1.56 -12.44
N ALA A 159 17.25 -2.60 -12.45
CA ALA A 159 18.50 -2.64 -11.70
C ALA A 159 19.49 -1.56 -12.18
N GLY A 160 19.63 -1.38 -13.50
CA GLY A 160 20.46 -0.31 -14.09
C GLY A 160 19.97 1.09 -13.71
N LEU A 161 18.66 1.35 -13.79
CA LEU A 161 18.09 2.62 -13.34
C LEU A 161 18.30 2.82 -11.83
N GLY A 162 18.16 1.75 -11.04
CA GLY A 162 18.43 1.77 -9.62
C GLY A 162 19.86 2.17 -9.31
N ALA A 163 20.84 1.59 -10.02
CA ALA A 163 22.26 1.95 -9.91
C ALA A 163 22.51 3.43 -10.26
N LEU A 164 21.90 3.94 -11.32
CA LEU A 164 22.00 5.36 -11.69
C LEU A 164 21.46 6.28 -10.59
N ARG A 165 20.30 5.92 -10.02
CA ARG A 165 19.70 6.65 -8.88
C ARG A 165 20.59 6.59 -7.64
N PHE A 166 21.23 5.47 -7.39
CA PHE A 166 22.14 5.31 -6.26
C PHE A 166 23.38 6.20 -6.39
N VAL A 167 23.97 6.28 -7.58
CA VAL A 167 25.07 7.23 -7.88
C VAL A 167 24.60 8.66 -7.67
N TRP A 168 23.41 9.00 -8.14
CA TRP A 168 22.82 10.34 -7.92
C TRP A 168 22.58 10.61 -6.44
N ALA A 169 22.06 9.64 -5.69
CA ALA A 169 21.88 9.75 -4.23
C ALA A 169 23.20 9.98 -3.51
N GLY A 170 24.25 9.26 -3.89
CA GLY A 170 25.62 9.46 -3.38
C GLY A 170 26.13 10.88 -3.64
N ALA A 171 25.97 11.38 -4.86
CA ALA A 171 26.35 12.76 -5.21
C ALA A 171 25.57 13.80 -4.39
N LEU A 172 24.27 13.59 -4.14
CA LEU A 172 23.48 14.48 -3.28
C LEU A 172 23.92 14.41 -1.82
N VAL A 173 24.21 13.23 -1.31
CA VAL A 173 24.70 13.04 0.06
C VAL A 173 26.04 13.75 0.24
N LEU A 174 26.96 13.65 -0.72
CA LEU A 174 28.24 14.36 -0.69
C LEU A 174 28.08 15.89 -0.82
N ARG A 175 27.07 16.34 -1.58
CA ARG A 175 26.79 17.78 -1.77
C ARG A 175 26.15 18.44 -0.56
N PHE A 176 25.24 17.77 0.13
CA PHE A 176 24.42 18.34 1.20
C PHE A 176 24.73 17.79 2.58
N GLY A 177 25.49 16.72 2.66
CA GLY A 177 25.93 16.07 3.89
C GLY A 177 27.44 16.16 4.07
N THR A 178 27.91 15.80 5.25
CA THR A 178 29.32 15.59 5.58
C THR A 178 29.54 14.08 5.73
N PRO A 179 30.51 13.47 5.05
CA PRO A 179 30.79 12.03 5.13
C PRO A 179 31.52 11.69 6.45
N GLU A 180 30.82 11.91 7.55
CA GLU A 180 31.27 11.63 8.92
C GLU A 180 30.39 10.51 9.50
N PHE A 181 31.01 9.37 9.83
CA PHE A 181 30.28 8.25 10.45
C PHE A 181 30.03 8.55 11.93
N ARG A 182 28.76 8.66 12.30
CA ARG A 182 28.31 9.04 13.65
C ARG A 182 27.36 7.98 14.20
N PRO A 183 27.88 6.94 14.88
CA PRO A 183 27.05 5.87 15.47
C PRO A 183 26.04 6.38 16.51
N ASP A 184 26.36 7.45 17.22
CA ASP A 184 25.47 8.13 18.16
C ASP A 184 24.21 8.67 17.48
N LEU A 185 24.34 9.34 16.32
CA LEU A 185 23.22 9.83 15.53
C LEU A 185 22.40 8.67 14.93
N ILE A 186 23.07 7.62 14.47
CA ILE A 186 22.40 6.39 13.98
C ILE A 186 21.56 5.79 15.11
N GLY A 187 22.17 5.58 16.29
CA GLY A 187 21.48 5.02 17.45
C GLY A 187 20.29 5.87 17.90
N TYR A 188 20.44 7.18 17.94
CA TYR A 188 19.34 8.10 18.24
C TYR A 188 18.20 7.99 17.22
N TYR A 189 18.52 8.02 15.92
CA TYR A 189 17.55 7.91 14.84
C TYR A 189 16.78 6.60 14.87
N LEU A 190 17.47 5.47 15.03
CA LEU A 190 16.84 4.15 15.08
C LEU A 190 15.92 4.00 16.30
N ARG A 191 16.36 4.45 17.49
CA ARG A 191 15.53 4.43 18.71
C ARG A 191 14.30 5.32 18.57
N PHE A 192 14.43 6.48 17.97
CA PHE A 192 13.29 7.38 17.72
C PHE A 192 12.30 6.76 16.75
N SER A 193 12.79 6.11 15.70
CA SER A 193 11.95 5.54 14.63
C SER A 193 11.37 4.17 14.98
N ALA A 194 11.91 3.43 15.93
CA ALA A 194 11.47 2.08 16.28
C ALA A 194 9.95 1.99 16.62
N PRO A 195 9.36 2.89 17.42
CA PRO A 195 7.91 2.87 17.65
C PRO A 195 7.09 3.11 16.38
N LEU A 196 7.59 3.95 15.45
CA LEU A 196 6.93 4.22 14.17
C LEU A 196 6.93 2.97 13.28
N VAL A 197 8.06 2.25 13.25
CA VAL A 197 8.22 0.97 12.54
C VAL A 197 7.24 -0.06 13.08
N LEU A 198 7.18 -0.22 14.41
CA LEU A 198 6.28 -1.19 15.05
C LEU A 198 4.80 -0.87 14.81
N ASN A 199 4.43 0.39 14.84
CA ASN A 199 3.05 0.81 14.55
C ASN A 199 2.61 0.47 13.12
N LEU A 200 3.51 0.63 12.13
CA LEU A 200 3.23 0.30 10.74
C LEU A 200 3.20 -1.20 10.47
N LEU A 201 3.90 -2.00 11.26
CA LEU A 201 3.95 -3.45 11.06
C LEU A 201 2.55 -4.08 11.11
N VAL A 202 1.74 -3.74 12.12
CA VAL A 202 0.41 -4.34 12.31
C VAL A 202 -0.52 -4.01 11.14
N GLY A 203 -0.59 -2.74 10.74
CA GLY A 203 -1.44 -2.34 9.60
C GLY A 203 -1.03 -2.99 8.27
N ASN A 204 0.28 -3.23 8.08
CA ASN A 204 0.76 -3.88 6.87
C ASN A 204 0.47 -5.38 6.83
N LEU A 205 0.49 -6.08 7.96
CA LEU A 205 0.13 -7.50 8.01
C LEU A 205 -1.28 -7.74 7.47
N VAL A 206 -2.23 -6.86 7.80
CA VAL A 206 -3.60 -6.94 7.27
C VAL A 206 -3.62 -6.83 5.74
N LEU A 207 -2.84 -5.90 5.17
CA LEU A 207 -2.80 -5.66 3.72
C LEU A 207 -2.03 -6.75 2.95
N LEU A 208 -1.05 -7.38 3.58
CA LEU A 208 -0.20 -8.39 2.95
C LEU A 208 -0.80 -9.79 2.99
N PHE A 209 -1.65 -10.07 3.97
CA PHE A 209 -2.15 -11.41 4.25
C PHE A 209 -2.86 -12.05 3.04
N ASP A 210 -3.72 -11.34 2.32
CA ASP A 210 -4.48 -11.91 1.20
C ASP A 210 -3.56 -12.43 0.10
N ASN A 211 -2.53 -11.66 -0.24
CA ASN A 211 -1.57 -12.05 -1.27
C ASN A 211 -0.73 -13.25 -0.83
N TRP A 212 -0.30 -13.26 0.44
CA TRP A 212 0.40 -14.40 1.02
C TRP A 212 -0.46 -15.67 0.97
N LEU A 213 -1.73 -15.56 1.39
CA LEU A 213 -2.66 -16.68 1.41
C LEU A 213 -2.89 -17.27 0.00
N VAL A 214 -3.06 -16.41 -1.00
CA VAL A 214 -3.23 -16.85 -2.39
C VAL A 214 -1.97 -17.52 -2.91
N GLY A 215 -0.79 -16.96 -2.69
CA GLY A 215 0.48 -17.58 -3.08
C GLY A 215 0.69 -18.94 -2.40
N TRP A 216 0.42 -19.01 -1.09
CA TRP A 216 0.57 -20.24 -0.31
C TRP A 216 -0.41 -21.36 -0.74
N TYR A 217 -1.66 -21.00 -1.06
CA TYR A 217 -2.70 -21.98 -1.37
C TYR A 217 -2.62 -22.50 -2.80
N PHE A 218 -2.45 -21.61 -3.77
CA PHE A 218 -2.47 -21.98 -5.19
C PHE A 218 -1.10 -22.33 -5.76
N GLN A 219 -0.03 -21.75 -5.23
CA GLN A 219 1.36 -21.93 -5.69
C GLN A 219 1.53 -21.75 -7.20
N ASP A 220 0.78 -20.81 -7.79
CA ASP A 220 0.70 -20.54 -9.22
C ASP A 220 0.80 -19.03 -9.47
N GLU A 221 1.81 -18.61 -10.24
CA GLU A 221 2.09 -17.20 -10.54
C GLU A 221 0.99 -16.58 -11.41
N ALA A 222 0.38 -17.34 -12.32
CA ALA A 222 -0.70 -16.80 -13.16
C ALA A 222 -1.95 -16.53 -12.33
N VAL A 223 -2.30 -17.42 -11.40
CA VAL A 223 -3.38 -17.22 -10.42
C VAL A 223 -3.05 -16.03 -9.52
N PHE A 224 -1.81 -15.92 -9.07
CA PHE A 224 -1.35 -14.79 -8.27
C PHE A 224 -1.48 -13.46 -9.05
N ALA A 225 -1.12 -13.43 -10.34
CA ALA A 225 -1.32 -12.26 -11.19
C ALA A 225 -2.78 -11.83 -11.26
N VAL A 226 -3.68 -12.79 -11.56
CA VAL A 226 -5.13 -12.53 -11.64
C VAL A 226 -5.65 -11.94 -10.34
N PHE A 227 -5.24 -12.51 -9.19
CA PHE A 227 -5.63 -11.99 -7.88
C PHE A 227 -5.09 -10.59 -7.63
N ARG A 228 -3.80 -10.34 -7.88
CA ARG A 228 -3.13 -9.04 -7.70
C ARG A 228 -3.77 -7.91 -8.50
N TYR A 229 -4.27 -8.21 -9.68
CA TYR A 229 -4.96 -7.24 -10.53
C TYR A 229 -6.39 -7.02 -10.06
N GLY A 230 -7.08 -8.07 -9.61
CA GLY A 230 -8.45 -7.99 -9.12
C GLY A 230 -8.57 -7.47 -7.68
N SER A 231 -7.58 -7.69 -6.82
CA SER A 231 -7.63 -7.29 -5.40
C SER A 231 -7.33 -5.80 -5.16
N ARG A 232 -7.30 -4.99 -6.21
CA ARG A 232 -7.04 -3.55 -6.09
C ARG A 232 -8.28 -2.83 -5.59
N GLU A 233 -8.14 -2.15 -4.47
CA GLU A 233 -9.19 -1.25 -3.99
C GLU A 233 -9.36 -0.05 -4.92
N PHE A 234 -10.54 0.57 -4.86
CA PHE A 234 -10.80 1.79 -5.62
C PHE A 234 -9.93 2.96 -5.12
N PRO A 235 -8.90 3.39 -5.89
CA PRO A 235 -7.89 4.34 -5.39
C PRO A 235 -8.48 5.70 -5.01
N LEU A 236 -9.50 6.17 -5.72
CA LEU A 236 -10.14 7.44 -5.44
C LEU A 236 -10.89 7.40 -4.10
N ALA A 237 -11.55 6.28 -3.79
CA ALA A 237 -12.25 6.11 -2.52
C ALA A 237 -11.28 6.14 -1.34
N THR A 238 -10.19 5.39 -1.41
CA THR A 238 -9.17 5.37 -0.36
C THR A 238 -8.47 6.72 -0.20
N ALA A 239 -8.12 7.39 -1.29
CA ALA A 239 -7.45 8.68 -1.24
C ALA A 239 -8.33 9.78 -0.64
N LEU A 240 -9.57 9.91 -1.09
CA LEU A 240 -10.50 10.94 -0.59
C LEU A 240 -10.92 10.68 0.86
N ALA A 241 -11.19 9.41 1.22
CA ALA A 241 -11.53 9.05 2.59
C ALA A 241 -10.37 9.34 3.55
N THR A 242 -9.14 8.98 3.18
CA THR A 242 -7.93 9.25 3.97
C THR A 242 -7.68 10.75 4.12
N ALA A 243 -7.78 11.51 3.03
CA ALA A 243 -7.58 12.96 3.07
C ALA A 243 -8.61 13.65 3.96
N LEU A 244 -9.90 13.27 3.84
CA LEU A 244 -10.97 13.81 4.70
C LEU A 244 -10.74 13.41 6.16
N GLY A 245 -10.45 12.12 6.43
CA GLY A 245 -10.20 11.62 7.79
C GLY A 245 -9.08 12.40 8.46
N THR A 246 -7.94 12.56 7.79
CA THR A 246 -6.78 13.30 8.30
C THR A 246 -7.11 14.77 8.59
N ALA A 247 -7.80 15.45 7.67
CA ALA A 247 -8.19 16.85 7.85
C ALA A 247 -9.17 17.04 9.04
N MET A 248 -10.05 16.07 9.27
CA MET A 248 -11.05 16.14 10.32
C MET A 248 -10.51 15.84 11.73
N ILE A 249 -9.36 15.14 11.86
CA ILE A 249 -8.76 14.85 13.18
C ILE A 249 -8.53 16.16 13.95
N VAL A 250 -7.83 17.13 13.36
CA VAL A 250 -7.52 18.39 14.01
C VAL A 250 -8.81 19.19 14.29
N ARG A 251 -9.73 19.19 13.33
CA ARG A 251 -11.01 19.92 13.44
C ARG A 251 -11.87 19.40 14.59
N ILE A 252 -11.99 18.08 14.72
CA ILE A 252 -12.75 17.43 15.80
C ILE A 252 -12.04 17.59 17.15
N ALA A 253 -10.69 17.52 17.19
CA ALA A 253 -9.93 17.71 18.42
C ALA A 253 -10.07 19.12 19.00
N THR A 254 -10.13 20.13 18.15
CA THR A 254 -10.23 21.55 18.58
C THR A 254 -11.69 22.00 18.80
N GLN A 255 -12.63 21.51 18.04
CA GLN A 255 -14.06 21.88 18.08
C GLN A 255 -14.93 20.63 17.88
N PRO A 256 -15.17 19.84 18.94
CA PRO A 256 -15.80 18.51 18.80
C PRO A 256 -17.18 18.52 18.16
N GLU A 257 -18.08 19.38 18.62
CA GLU A 257 -19.46 19.41 18.14
C GLU A 257 -19.55 19.88 16.67
N THR A 258 -18.94 21.04 16.37
CA THR A 258 -18.92 21.58 15.01
C THR A 258 -18.12 20.67 14.06
N GLY A 259 -17.02 20.06 14.55
CA GLY A 259 -16.21 19.11 13.79
C GLY A 259 -16.97 17.84 13.43
N MET A 260 -17.77 17.28 14.32
CA MET A 260 -18.62 16.11 14.02
C MET A 260 -19.74 16.45 13.03
N ALA A 261 -20.40 17.59 13.18
CA ALA A 261 -21.41 18.05 12.22
C ALA A 261 -20.82 18.31 10.82
N GLU A 262 -19.60 18.87 10.79
CA GLU A 262 -18.84 19.07 9.56
C GLU A 262 -18.44 17.74 8.92
N LEU A 263 -17.94 16.78 9.71
CA LEU A 263 -17.63 15.42 9.26
C LEU A 263 -18.85 14.77 8.62
N LYS A 264 -20.01 14.80 9.29
CA LYS A 264 -21.29 14.28 8.77
C LYS A 264 -21.63 14.85 7.41
N THR A 265 -21.51 16.17 7.25
CA THR A 265 -21.83 16.86 6.00
C THR A 265 -20.84 16.50 4.89
N LYS A 266 -19.54 16.48 5.19
CA LYS A 266 -18.49 16.14 4.22
C LYS A 266 -18.55 14.69 3.82
N THR A 267 -18.77 13.76 4.78
CA THR A 267 -18.92 12.34 4.49
C THR A 267 -20.14 12.08 3.62
N ARG A 268 -21.27 12.77 3.86
CA ARG A 268 -22.44 12.68 2.98
C ARG A 268 -22.13 13.12 1.53
N ARG A 269 -21.32 14.17 1.34
CA ARG A 269 -20.85 14.57 0.00
C ARG A 269 -19.99 13.49 -0.65
N LEU A 270 -19.13 12.81 0.14
CA LEU A 270 -18.38 11.66 -0.36
C LEU A 270 -19.29 10.52 -0.81
N PHE A 271 -20.39 10.25 -0.09
CA PHE A 271 -21.36 9.23 -0.51
C PHE A 271 -21.95 9.57 -1.88
N HIS A 272 -22.41 10.80 -2.08
CA HIS A 272 -22.98 11.24 -3.36
C HIS A 272 -21.99 11.17 -4.53
N LEU A 273 -20.69 11.20 -4.27
CA LEU A 273 -19.65 11.07 -5.29
C LEU A 273 -19.20 9.62 -5.49
N LEU A 274 -18.80 8.96 -4.39
CA LEU A 274 -18.09 7.68 -4.47
C LEU A 274 -19.01 6.51 -4.78
N PHE A 275 -20.20 6.43 -4.19
CA PHE A 275 -21.11 5.31 -4.46
C PHE A 275 -21.59 5.24 -5.91
N PRO A 276 -22.09 6.34 -6.54
CA PRO A 276 -22.44 6.28 -7.95
C PRO A 276 -21.26 5.91 -8.85
N LEU A 277 -20.08 6.45 -8.55
CA LEU A 277 -18.87 6.13 -9.32
C LEU A 277 -18.44 4.68 -9.13
N THR A 278 -18.57 4.14 -7.92
CA THR A 278 -18.28 2.73 -7.62
C THR A 278 -19.27 1.80 -8.33
N ILE A 279 -20.56 2.14 -8.32
CA ILE A 279 -21.60 1.39 -9.04
C ILE A 279 -21.33 1.42 -10.56
N LEU A 280 -20.96 2.56 -11.11
CA LEU A 280 -20.57 2.68 -12.53
C LEU A 280 -19.37 1.77 -12.85
N LEU A 281 -18.30 1.84 -12.02
CA LEU A 281 -17.11 0.99 -12.20
C LEU A 281 -17.44 -0.49 -12.09
N LEU A 282 -18.37 -0.87 -11.22
CA LEU A 282 -18.80 -2.25 -11.05
C LEU A 282 -19.41 -2.81 -12.35
N PHE A 283 -20.29 -2.07 -13.01
CA PHE A 283 -20.85 -2.48 -14.31
C PHE A 283 -19.84 -2.43 -15.46
N LEU A 284 -18.89 -1.49 -15.38
CA LEU A 284 -17.87 -1.34 -16.42
C LEU A 284 -16.69 -2.31 -16.24
N SER A 285 -16.48 -2.90 -15.09
CA SER A 285 -15.29 -3.72 -14.77
C SER A 285 -15.09 -4.87 -15.74
N LYS A 286 -16.15 -5.67 -16.02
CA LYS A 286 -16.08 -6.84 -16.90
C LYS A 286 -15.59 -6.49 -18.32
N PRO A 287 -16.11 -5.46 -19.01
CA PRO A 287 -15.57 -5.03 -20.30
C PRO A 287 -14.23 -4.26 -20.18
N LEU A 288 -14.00 -3.53 -19.09
CA LEU A 288 -12.80 -2.73 -18.94
C LEU A 288 -11.54 -3.56 -18.67
N PHE A 289 -11.61 -4.64 -17.90
CA PHE A 289 -10.42 -5.43 -17.58
C PHE A 289 -9.73 -6.00 -18.82
N PRO A 290 -10.43 -6.70 -19.76
CA PRO A 290 -9.81 -7.14 -21.00
C PRO A 290 -9.31 -5.98 -21.87
N LEU A 291 -10.02 -4.85 -21.88
CA LEU A 291 -9.65 -3.69 -22.69
C LEU A 291 -8.43 -2.95 -22.12
N VAL A 292 -8.39 -2.72 -20.82
CA VAL A 292 -7.33 -1.95 -20.15
C VAL A 292 -6.07 -2.77 -19.98
N PHE A 293 -6.20 -4.02 -19.57
CA PHE A 293 -5.07 -4.95 -19.40
C PHE A 293 -4.90 -5.83 -20.64
N ASN A 294 -5.44 -7.01 -20.63
CA ASN A 294 -5.60 -7.91 -21.79
C ASN A 294 -6.68 -8.96 -21.47
N PRO A 295 -7.15 -9.76 -22.46
CA PRO A 295 -8.19 -10.75 -22.25
C PRO A 295 -7.90 -11.79 -21.14
N ALA A 296 -6.63 -12.10 -20.88
CA ALA A 296 -6.24 -13.05 -19.85
C ALA A 296 -6.58 -12.57 -18.41
N PHE A 297 -6.78 -11.26 -18.21
CA PHE A 297 -7.21 -10.67 -16.94
C PHE A 297 -8.74 -10.55 -16.78
N ALA A 298 -9.54 -11.12 -17.67
CA ALA A 298 -11.01 -11.12 -17.53
C ALA A 298 -11.45 -11.70 -16.18
N ALA A 299 -10.76 -12.75 -15.70
CA ALA A 299 -11.02 -13.38 -14.40
C ALA A 299 -10.71 -12.47 -13.19
N SER A 300 -9.99 -11.37 -13.37
CA SER A 300 -9.74 -10.37 -12.31
C SER A 300 -10.94 -9.47 -12.05
N ALA A 301 -11.84 -9.28 -13.04
CA ALA A 301 -12.97 -8.36 -12.91
C ALA A 301 -13.97 -8.76 -11.80
N PRO A 302 -14.40 -10.04 -11.65
CA PRO A 302 -15.25 -10.45 -10.54
C PRO A 302 -14.60 -10.21 -9.17
N LEU A 303 -13.29 -10.43 -9.04
CA LEU A 303 -12.56 -10.15 -7.81
C LEU A 303 -12.58 -8.65 -7.52
N PHE A 304 -12.29 -7.82 -8.51
CA PHE A 304 -12.36 -6.37 -8.38
C PHE A 304 -13.74 -5.89 -7.95
N ASN A 305 -14.80 -6.50 -8.46
CA ASN A 305 -16.18 -6.18 -8.07
C ASN A 305 -16.45 -6.46 -6.58
N ILE A 306 -15.87 -7.52 -6.02
CA ILE A 306 -15.96 -7.78 -4.57
C ILE A 306 -15.18 -6.70 -3.80
N TYR A 307 -13.95 -6.36 -4.24
CA TYR A 307 -13.17 -5.31 -3.59
C TYR A 307 -13.78 -3.89 -3.72
N LEU A 308 -14.59 -3.62 -4.74
CA LEU A 308 -15.35 -2.38 -4.86
C LEU A 308 -16.36 -2.20 -3.70
N LEU A 309 -16.87 -3.28 -3.11
CA LEU A 309 -17.74 -3.23 -1.94
C LEU A 309 -17.06 -2.62 -0.72
N LEU A 310 -15.72 -2.65 -0.66
CA LEU A 310 -14.94 -1.99 0.38
C LEU A 310 -15.16 -0.47 0.42
N THR A 311 -15.62 0.15 -0.68
CA THR A 311 -15.99 1.56 -0.67
C THR A 311 -16.96 1.88 0.47
N ALA A 312 -17.89 0.96 0.77
CA ALA A 312 -18.84 1.13 1.89
C ALA A 312 -18.12 1.26 3.25
N SER A 313 -17.08 0.48 3.50
CA SER A 313 -16.30 0.57 4.74
C SER A 313 -15.33 1.77 4.74
N ARG A 314 -14.73 2.10 3.58
CA ARG A 314 -13.74 3.17 3.46
C ARG A 314 -14.29 4.57 3.72
N VAL A 315 -15.55 4.80 3.36
CA VAL A 315 -16.21 6.11 3.61
C VAL A 315 -16.63 6.30 5.08
N LEU A 316 -16.56 5.28 5.92
CA LEU A 316 -16.76 5.39 7.37
C LEU A 316 -15.45 5.82 8.03
N LEU A 317 -15.47 6.92 8.79
CA LEU A 317 -14.30 7.55 9.36
C LEU A 317 -14.27 7.55 10.91
N PRO A 318 -14.66 6.45 11.61
CA PRO A 318 -14.61 6.39 13.07
C PRO A 318 -13.19 6.58 13.61
N ASN A 319 -12.16 6.14 12.86
CA ASN A 319 -10.75 6.32 13.21
C ASN A 319 -10.38 7.80 13.44
N ALA A 320 -10.90 8.72 12.62
CA ALA A 320 -10.63 10.15 12.76
C ALA A 320 -11.13 10.69 14.10
N ILE A 321 -12.31 10.25 14.55
CA ILE A 321 -12.91 10.66 15.82
C ILE A 321 -12.13 10.07 17.00
N ILE A 322 -11.77 8.78 16.94
CA ILE A 322 -11.00 8.09 17.98
C ILE A 322 -9.62 8.74 18.17
N LEU A 323 -8.94 9.07 17.05
CA LEU A 323 -7.66 9.78 17.09
C LEU A 323 -7.81 11.20 17.65
N ALA A 324 -8.83 11.94 17.24
CA ALA A 324 -9.11 13.28 17.76
C ALA A 324 -9.38 13.27 19.28
N LYS A 325 -9.95 12.17 19.80
CA LYS A 325 -10.16 11.95 21.25
C LYS A 325 -8.93 11.36 21.97
N GLY A 326 -7.78 11.23 21.30
CA GLY A 326 -6.52 10.77 21.91
C GLY A 326 -6.49 9.29 22.28
N GLN A 327 -7.25 8.43 21.59
CA GLN A 327 -7.38 7.00 21.90
C GLN A 327 -6.75 6.07 20.82
N PRO A 328 -5.48 6.25 20.42
CA PRO A 328 -4.87 5.45 19.34
C PRO A 328 -4.79 3.95 19.69
N ARG A 329 -4.75 3.59 20.98
CA ARG A 329 -4.71 2.19 21.42
C ARG A 329 -5.96 1.40 20.99
N ALA A 330 -7.12 2.06 20.94
CA ALA A 330 -8.35 1.41 20.48
C ALA A 330 -8.25 0.97 19.03
N ILE A 331 -7.66 1.82 18.16
CA ILE A 331 -7.44 1.51 16.74
C ILE A 331 -6.51 0.31 16.61
N LEU A 332 -5.43 0.26 17.39
CA LEU A 332 -4.49 -0.87 17.39
C LEU A 332 -5.18 -2.18 17.77
N LEU A 333 -5.97 -2.17 18.85
CA LEU A 333 -6.67 -3.37 19.32
C LEU A 333 -7.73 -3.86 18.31
N VAL A 334 -8.46 -2.92 17.71
CA VAL A 334 -9.43 -3.27 16.65
C VAL A 334 -8.72 -3.73 15.38
N GLY A 335 -7.56 -3.17 15.03
CA GLY A 335 -6.73 -3.65 13.92
C GLY A 335 -6.22 -5.10 14.14
N LEU A 336 -5.87 -5.46 15.37
CA LEU A 336 -5.53 -6.85 15.73
C LEU A 336 -6.76 -7.78 15.61
N LEU A 337 -7.94 -7.32 16.02
CA LEU A 337 -9.19 -8.06 15.83
C LEU A 337 -9.49 -8.24 14.33
N GLU A 338 -9.34 -7.19 13.53
CA GLU A 338 -9.49 -7.26 12.07
C GLU A 338 -8.55 -8.31 11.46
N LEU A 339 -7.27 -8.29 11.84
CA LEU A 339 -6.29 -9.26 11.38
C LEU A 339 -6.70 -10.69 11.76
N ALA A 340 -7.12 -10.92 13.00
CA ALA A 340 -7.56 -12.23 13.45
C ALA A 340 -8.78 -12.73 12.67
N VAL A 341 -9.79 -11.89 12.49
CA VAL A 341 -10.98 -12.21 11.66
C VAL A 341 -10.58 -12.51 10.23
N LYS A 342 -9.71 -11.69 9.65
CA LYS A 342 -9.24 -11.85 8.28
C LYS A 342 -8.49 -13.16 8.07
N VAL A 343 -7.62 -13.54 9.01
CA VAL A 343 -6.88 -14.80 8.97
C VAL A 343 -7.86 -15.98 9.05
N ILE A 344 -8.76 -15.97 10.04
CA ILE A 344 -9.73 -17.08 10.23
C ILE A 344 -10.63 -17.22 8.99
N LEU A 345 -11.26 -16.13 8.55
CA LEU A 345 -12.16 -16.16 7.40
C LEU A 345 -11.40 -16.40 6.10
N GLY A 346 -10.16 -15.93 5.97
CA GLY A 346 -9.33 -16.16 4.80
C GLY A 346 -9.08 -17.64 4.55
N PHE A 347 -8.60 -18.38 5.56
CA PHE A 347 -8.40 -19.82 5.46
C PHE A 347 -9.71 -20.57 5.23
N LEU A 348 -10.81 -20.17 5.87
CA LEU A 348 -12.10 -20.82 5.72
C LEU A 348 -12.68 -20.60 4.31
N PHE A 349 -12.70 -19.37 3.86
CA PHE A 349 -13.36 -19.01 2.61
C PHE A 349 -12.55 -19.37 1.36
N ILE A 350 -11.21 -19.38 1.43
CA ILE A 350 -10.38 -19.85 0.31
C ILE A 350 -10.65 -21.33 0.02
N HIS A 351 -10.86 -22.14 1.07
CA HIS A 351 -11.19 -23.54 0.91
C HIS A 351 -12.57 -23.77 0.25
N TRP A 352 -13.57 -22.92 0.56
CA TRP A 352 -14.92 -23.08 0.04
C TRP A 352 -15.13 -22.41 -1.32
N TRP A 353 -14.53 -21.24 -1.53
CA TRP A 353 -14.83 -20.39 -2.70
C TRP A 353 -13.59 -19.98 -3.51
N GLY A 354 -12.41 -20.50 -3.17
CA GLY A 354 -11.16 -20.15 -3.88
C GLY A 354 -10.82 -18.65 -3.80
N LEU A 355 -10.41 -18.07 -4.92
CA LEU A 355 -10.02 -16.64 -5.00
C LEU A 355 -11.13 -15.68 -4.55
N PRO A 356 -12.39 -15.81 -4.97
CA PRO A 356 -13.49 -15.01 -4.44
C PRO A 356 -13.63 -15.09 -2.92
N GLY A 357 -13.32 -16.24 -2.32
CA GLY A 357 -13.33 -16.42 -0.85
C GLY A 357 -12.37 -15.50 -0.15
N VAL A 358 -11.16 -15.34 -0.68
CA VAL A 358 -10.17 -14.40 -0.12
C VAL A 358 -10.68 -12.97 -0.19
N ALA A 359 -11.28 -12.57 -1.31
CA ALA A 359 -11.86 -11.23 -1.46
C ALA A 359 -13.01 -10.99 -0.46
N TRP A 360 -13.89 -11.96 -0.27
CA TRP A 360 -14.98 -11.88 0.71
C TRP A 360 -14.48 -11.84 2.16
N SER A 361 -13.40 -12.56 2.49
CA SER A 361 -12.79 -12.50 3.82
C SER A 361 -12.28 -11.09 4.13
N ALA A 362 -11.68 -10.42 3.14
CA ALA A 362 -11.24 -9.04 3.27
C ALA A 362 -12.44 -8.11 3.53
N VAL A 363 -13.50 -8.21 2.73
CA VAL A 363 -14.72 -7.40 2.91
C VAL A 363 -15.30 -7.60 4.31
N ALA A 364 -15.46 -8.86 4.75
CA ALA A 364 -16.00 -9.18 6.07
C ALA A 364 -15.12 -8.60 7.20
N ALA A 365 -13.79 -8.76 7.13
CA ALA A 365 -12.87 -8.26 8.13
C ALA A 365 -12.93 -6.72 8.26
N PHE A 366 -12.96 -5.99 7.14
CA PHE A 366 -13.11 -4.54 7.16
C PHE A 366 -14.46 -4.08 7.74
N PHE A 367 -15.53 -4.79 7.48
CA PHE A 367 -16.82 -4.47 8.11
C PHE A 367 -16.82 -4.75 9.62
N VAL A 368 -16.18 -5.83 10.06
CA VAL A 368 -16.00 -6.11 11.49
C VAL A 368 -15.15 -5.02 12.16
N GLU A 369 -14.08 -4.58 11.52
CA GLU A 369 -13.27 -3.44 11.99
C GLU A 369 -14.14 -2.20 12.19
N LYS A 370 -14.91 -1.80 11.19
CA LYS A 370 -15.77 -0.61 11.30
C LYS A 370 -16.85 -0.75 12.35
N ALA A 371 -17.49 -1.91 12.43
CA ALA A 371 -18.48 -2.20 13.47
C ALA A 371 -17.89 -2.11 14.88
N ALA A 372 -16.69 -2.68 15.10
CA ALA A 372 -16.01 -2.62 16.38
C ALA A 372 -15.59 -1.19 16.76
N LEU A 373 -15.11 -0.39 15.81
CA LEU A 373 -14.78 1.02 16.06
C LEU A 373 -16.01 1.88 16.36
N ILE A 374 -17.12 1.66 15.65
CA ILE A 374 -18.39 2.35 15.91
C ILE A 374 -18.94 1.96 17.30
N TRP A 375 -18.90 0.67 17.62
CA TRP A 375 -19.28 0.18 18.95
C TRP A 375 -18.41 0.83 20.05
N TYR A 376 -17.09 0.96 19.81
CA TYR A 376 -16.18 1.62 20.75
C TYR A 376 -16.53 3.10 20.93
N LEU A 377 -16.85 3.83 19.86
CA LEU A 377 -17.28 5.22 19.91
C LEU A 377 -18.55 5.38 20.77
N GLU A 378 -19.55 4.53 20.55
CA GLU A 378 -20.83 4.64 21.27
C GLU A 378 -20.74 4.21 22.74
N LYS A 379 -20.01 3.10 23.03
CA LYS A 379 -20.00 2.52 24.38
C LYS A 379 -18.89 3.04 25.28
N ARG A 380 -17.79 3.53 24.73
CA ARG A 380 -16.62 3.97 25.51
C ARG A 380 -16.37 5.47 25.44
N LEU A 381 -16.78 6.12 24.37
CA LEU A 381 -16.53 7.55 24.15
C LEU A 381 -17.82 8.39 24.14
N ASP A 382 -18.96 7.76 24.34
CA ASP A 382 -20.31 8.39 24.36
C ASP A 382 -20.57 9.28 23.11
N VAL A 383 -20.11 8.81 21.96
CA VAL A 383 -20.33 9.48 20.67
C VAL A 383 -21.35 8.71 19.87
N ARG A 384 -22.54 9.29 19.71
CA ARG A 384 -23.62 8.64 18.94
C ARG A 384 -23.30 8.61 17.46
N THR A 385 -23.58 7.51 16.80
CA THR A 385 -23.34 7.35 15.34
C THR A 385 -24.06 8.44 14.54
N GLY A 386 -25.28 8.83 14.95
CA GLY A 386 -26.05 9.87 14.29
C GLY A 386 -25.43 11.27 14.33
N ASP A 387 -24.48 11.56 15.21
CA ASP A 387 -23.85 12.88 15.34
C ASP A 387 -22.85 13.13 14.19
N TRP A 388 -22.21 12.09 13.67
CA TRP A 388 -21.15 12.18 12.67
C TRP A 388 -21.45 11.42 11.37
N LEU A 389 -22.48 10.56 11.32
CA LEU A 389 -22.87 9.76 10.16
C LEU A 389 -24.33 10.01 9.78
N ASP A 390 -24.61 10.24 8.51
CA ASP A 390 -25.95 10.26 7.98
C ASP A 390 -26.38 8.85 7.57
N TRP A 391 -26.89 8.10 8.56
CA TRP A 391 -27.21 6.69 8.43
C TRP A 391 -28.20 6.38 7.30
N ARG A 392 -29.16 7.27 7.05
CA ARG A 392 -30.19 7.04 6.02
C ARG A 392 -29.55 7.01 4.62
N TRP A 393 -28.72 8.00 4.33
CA TRP A 393 -28.00 8.04 3.06
C TRP A 393 -26.99 6.90 2.94
N TYR A 394 -26.25 6.62 4.01
CA TYR A 394 -25.29 5.52 4.03
C TYR A 394 -25.95 4.17 3.74
N ALA A 395 -27.01 3.81 4.49
CA ALA A 395 -27.73 2.55 4.30
C ALA A 395 -28.35 2.44 2.90
N GLY A 396 -28.93 3.53 2.38
CA GLY A 396 -29.49 3.56 1.02
C GLY A 396 -28.43 3.30 -0.06
N TYR A 397 -27.26 3.94 0.06
CA TYR A 397 -26.16 3.71 -0.88
C TYR A 397 -25.52 2.33 -0.76
N VAL A 398 -25.34 1.81 0.44
CA VAL A 398 -24.83 0.44 0.63
C VAL A 398 -25.79 -0.58 0.04
N ALA A 399 -27.10 -0.42 0.26
CA ALA A 399 -28.10 -1.28 -0.35
C ALA A 399 -28.07 -1.20 -1.89
N ALA A 400 -27.98 0.03 -2.45
CA ALA A 400 -27.87 0.22 -3.90
C ALA A 400 -26.60 -0.42 -4.48
N LEU A 401 -25.45 -0.27 -3.80
CA LEU A 401 -24.18 -0.86 -4.21
C LEU A 401 -24.26 -2.40 -4.20
N PHE A 402 -24.82 -2.98 -3.13
CA PHE A 402 -24.97 -4.42 -3.02
C PHE A 402 -25.94 -4.98 -4.07
N LEU A 403 -27.07 -4.31 -4.30
CA LEU A 403 -28.01 -4.68 -5.37
C LEU A 403 -27.35 -4.60 -6.75
N ALA A 404 -26.60 -3.55 -7.02
CA ALA A 404 -25.84 -3.42 -8.26
C ALA A 404 -24.81 -4.55 -8.43
N TRP A 405 -24.12 -4.95 -7.34
CA TRP A 405 -23.21 -6.08 -7.36
C TRP A 405 -23.95 -7.39 -7.68
N VAL A 406 -25.06 -7.68 -7.00
CA VAL A 406 -25.90 -8.87 -7.28
C VAL A 406 -26.36 -8.87 -8.74
N MET A 407 -26.88 -7.74 -9.26
CA MET A 407 -27.30 -7.63 -10.64
C MET A 407 -26.15 -7.91 -11.62
N ASN A 408 -24.96 -7.35 -11.37
CA ASN A 408 -23.81 -7.54 -12.25
C ASN A 408 -23.27 -8.97 -12.25
N GLU A 409 -23.36 -9.68 -11.12
CA GLU A 409 -22.89 -11.07 -11.04
C GLU A 409 -23.94 -12.09 -11.52
N TRP A 410 -25.25 -11.81 -11.39
CA TRP A 410 -26.32 -12.75 -11.73
C TRP A 410 -26.92 -12.55 -13.13
N TYR A 411 -26.92 -11.32 -13.68
CA TYR A 411 -27.57 -11.02 -14.95
C TYR A 411 -26.61 -10.77 -16.12
N LEU A 412 -25.32 -10.64 -15.88
CA LEU A 412 -24.29 -10.45 -16.91
C LEU A 412 -23.37 -11.69 -17.06
N LEU A 413 -23.82 -12.83 -16.57
CA LEU A 413 -23.35 -14.17 -16.93
C LEU A 413 -24.09 -14.61 -18.20
#